data_99cd62404a0bdfd31ced5a5702902a36
#
_entry.id   99cd62404a0bdfd31ced5a5702902a36
#
_cell.length_a   1.000
_cell.length_b   1.000
_cell.length_c   1.000
_cell.angle_alpha   90.00
_cell.angle_beta   90.00
_cell.angle_gamma   90.00
#
_symmetry.space_group_name_H-M   'P 1'
#
loop_
_entity.id
_entity.type
_entity.pdbx_description
1 polymer ?
#
loop_
_entity_poly.entity_id
_entity_poly.type
_entity_poly.pdbx_seq_one_letter_code
_entity_poly.pdbx_strand_id
1 'polypeptide(L)'
;MKKSFFVFVLINLFYNGNGQVRENMIMERFNMNAFNPAYVGSEGREVSFTSRSTWQGVKSAPSVNYFFYSGNPKKNISLGASVISNKVYVDTRAQYAVDASYKLEMGGGSQLYLGVKAGAGSKSTDLDKLERITTVYNPAITTNGNALFPVFGFGVLLKSEKFYVSAAIPNFLNPEKFVKEDAFIGSEKPNAYLLAGTSFNTGVFGSKLKPFISVKLIPDGQNQTHIGGTFDFKDIVEIGGGYKSIGYSNVLLILKTKFGLTAAYAYDFGVPNGSTAVTKSGNEIFLKFRF
;
A
#
# COMPACT_ATOMS: atom_id res chain seq x y z
N MET A 1 7.67 -29.36 -20.82
CA MET A 1 6.61 -28.41 -21.15
C MET A 1 6.10 -27.56 -19.96
N LYS A 2 6.09 -28.03 -18.71
CA LYS A 2 5.61 -27.24 -17.55
C LYS A 2 6.49 -26.04 -17.16
N LYS A 3 7.79 -26.06 -17.41
CA LYS A 3 8.72 -24.96 -17.08
C LYS A 3 8.62 -23.77 -18.06
N SER A 4 8.30 -24.03 -19.32
CA SER A 4 8.16 -22.98 -20.35
C SER A 4 6.89 -22.13 -20.19
N PHE A 5 5.82 -22.69 -19.61
CA PHE A 5 4.58 -21.96 -19.34
C PHE A 5 4.76 -20.89 -18.27
N PHE A 6 5.57 -21.19 -17.26
CA PHE A 6 5.85 -20.22 -16.16
C PHE A 6 6.68 -19.02 -16.62
N VAL A 7 7.61 -19.23 -17.56
CA VAL A 7 8.43 -18.16 -18.16
C VAL A 7 7.57 -17.27 -19.07
N PHE A 8 6.60 -17.85 -19.81
CA PHE A 8 5.73 -17.08 -20.68
C PHE A 8 4.72 -16.18 -19.91
N VAL A 9 4.26 -16.60 -18.75
CA VAL A 9 3.42 -15.78 -17.87
C VAL A 9 4.21 -14.60 -17.28
N LEU A 10 5.48 -14.77 -16.97
CA LEU A 10 6.35 -13.70 -16.45
C LEU A 10 6.67 -12.62 -17.51
N ILE A 11 6.80 -12.99 -18.80
CA ILE A 11 7.17 -12.05 -19.87
C ILE A 11 6.01 -11.09 -20.22
N ASN A 12 4.75 -11.48 -20.05
CA ASN A 12 3.61 -10.62 -20.33
C ASN A 12 3.32 -9.53 -19.28
N LEU A 13 4.08 -9.48 -18.17
CA LEU A 13 3.92 -8.46 -17.12
C LEU A 13 4.59 -7.11 -17.45
N PHE A 14 5.25 -6.97 -18.59
CA PHE A 14 6.06 -5.80 -18.95
C PHE A 14 5.46 -4.94 -20.08
N TYR A 15 4.17 -4.74 -20.17
CA TYR A 15 3.59 -3.80 -21.14
C TYR A 15 3.56 -2.36 -20.59
N ASN A 16 4.12 -1.42 -21.35
CA ASN A 16 4.24 -0.01 -20.99
C ASN A 16 2.94 0.75 -21.23
N GLY A 17 2.34 1.30 -20.20
CA GLY A 17 1.25 2.25 -20.24
C GLY A 17 1.49 3.40 -19.26
N ASN A 18 1.22 4.64 -19.67
CA ASN A 18 1.33 5.81 -18.81
C ASN A 18 0.12 5.87 -17.89
N GLY A 19 0.28 5.55 -16.61
CA GLY A 19 -0.78 5.55 -15.60
C GLY A 19 -0.52 6.52 -14.45
N GLN A 20 -1.57 7.07 -13.89
CA GLN A 20 -1.51 7.95 -12.72
C GLN A 20 -0.94 7.22 -11.51
N VAL A 21 0.06 7.83 -10.86
CA VAL A 21 0.71 7.29 -9.65
C VAL A 21 -0.21 7.50 -8.46
N ARG A 22 -0.82 6.43 -7.96
CA ARG A 22 -1.60 6.42 -6.72
C ARG A 22 -0.88 5.63 -5.64
N GLU A 23 -1.07 6.10 -4.40
CA GLU A 23 -0.72 5.43 -3.13
C GLU A 23 0.45 4.46 -3.24
N ASN A 24 1.65 5.00 -3.27
CA ASN A 24 2.84 4.20 -3.46
C ASN A 24 3.62 4.18 -2.15
N MET A 25 3.31 3.24 -1.25
CA MET A 25 4.09 3.01 -0.04
C MET A 25 5.38 2.28 -0.40
N ILE A 26 6.49 2.59 0.29
CA ILE A 26 7.75 1.88 0.15
C ILE A 26 7.66 0.55 0.91
N MET A 27 7.16 0.62 2.14
CA MET A 27 7.06 -0.50 3.07
C MET A 27 5.73 -1.25 2.93
N GLU A 28 5.36 -1.68 1.70
CA GLU A 28 4.09 -2.37 1.42
C GLU A 28 3.90 -3.62 2.29
N ARG A 29 4.97 -4.40 2.53
CA ARG A 29 4.94 -5.59 3.36
C ARG A 29 4.53 -5.31 4.82
N PHE A 30 4.83 -4.13 5.34
CA PHE A 30 4.48 -3.73 6.71
C PHE A 30 3.11 -3.06 6.81
N ASN A 31 2.59 -2.58 5.67
CA ASN A 31 1.32 -1.90 5.53
C ASN A 31 0.28 -2.72 4.75
N MET A 32 0.38 -4.05 4.79
CA MET A 32 -0.49 -4.94 4.00
C MET A 32 -1.98 -4.75 4.30
N ASN A 33 -2.32 -4.38 5.52
CA ASN A 33 -3.67 -4.02 5.97
C ASN A 33 -4.25 -2.79 5.26
N ALA A 34 -3.43 -1.89 4.70
CA ALA A 34 -3.91 -0.79 3.85
C ALA A 34 -4.57 -1.32 2.56
N PHE A 35 -4.05 -2.43 2.04
CA PHE A 35 -4.43 -3.00 0.75
C PHE A 35 -5.35 -4.22 0.89
N ASN A 36 -5.28 -4.97 2.00
CA ASN A 36 -6.02 -6.21 2.18
C ASN A 36 -6.65 -6.32 3.58
N PRO A 37 -7.99 -6.29 3.69
CA PRO A 37 -8.68 -6.43 4.97
C PRO A 37 -8.45 -7.77 5.68
N ALA A 38 -8.03 -8.81 4.98
CA ALA A 38 -7.71 -10.12 5.56
C ALA A 38 -6.49 -10.10 6.50
N TYR A 39 -5.69 -9.02 6.49
CA TYR A 39 -4.57 -8.86 7.43
C TYR A 39 -4.99 -8.53 8.85
N VAL A 40 -6.20 -8.04 9.06
CA VAL A 40 -6.71 -7.74 10.41
C VAL A 40 -6.63 -8.98 11.27
N GLY A 41 -5.96 -8.88 12.42
CA GLY A 41 -5.77 -9.98 13.37
C GLY A 41 -4.72 -11.02 12.98
N SER A 42 -4.16 -10.98 11.77
CA SER A 42 -3.15 -11.97 11.33
C SER A 42 -1.80 -11.82 12.05
N GLU A 43 -1.55 -10.65 12.63
CA GLU A 43 -0.38 -10.33 13.45
C GLU A 43 -0.72 -10.12 14.94
N GLY A 44 -1.99 -10.39 15.34
CA GLY A 44 -2.51 -10.14 16.68
C GLY A 44 -3.09 -8.73 16.85
N ARG A 45 -3.05 -8.22 18.08
CA ARG A 45 -3.51 -6.86 18.39
C ARG A 45 -2.39 -5.88 18.10
N GLU A 46 -2.68 -4.88 17.30
CA GLU A 46 -1.68 -3.89 16.94
C GLU A 46 -2.30 -2.52 16.62
N VAL A 47 -1.50 -1.49 16.80
CA VAL A 47 -1.72 -0.17 16.24
C VAL A 47 -0.51 0.19 15.40
N SER A 48 -0.73 0.78 14.23
CA SER A 48 0.36 1.25 13.39
C SER A 48 0.07 2.61 12.76
N PHE A 49 1.16 3.32 12.49
CA PHE A 49 1.14 4.60 11.81
C PHE A 49 2.24 4.62 10.75
N THR A 50 1.90 5.10 9.56
CA THR A 50 2.83 5.33 8.46
C THR A 50 2.69 6.74 7.97
N SER A 51 3.81 7.40 7.75
CA SER A 51 3.87 8.70 7.07
C SER A 51 4.89 8.64 5.96
N ARG A 52 4.45 8.94 4.74
CA ARG A 52 5.30 9.01 3.55
C ARG A 52 5.24 10.41 2.96
N SER A 53 6.40 10.93 2.59
CA SER A 53 6.55 12.16 1.82
C SER A 53 7.41 11.88 0.59
N THR A 54 7.00 12.40 -0.57
CA THR A 54 7.76 12.33 -1.82
C THR A 54 8.21 13.73 -2.22
N TRP A 55 9.23 13.84 -3.08
CA TRP A 55 9.77 15.12 -3.57
C TRP A 55 10.23 16.05 -2.46
N GLN A 56 11.21 15.61 -1.70
CA GLN A 56 11.77 16.40 -0.61
C GLN A 56 12.17 17.81 -1.07
N GLY A 57 11.83 18.82 -0.28
CA GLY A 57 12.12 20.22 -0.58
C GLY A 57 11.13 20.91 -1.52
N VAL A 58 10.15 20.20 -2.07
CA VAL A 58 9.10 20.77 -2.93
C VAL A 58 7.89 21.17 -2.09
N LYS A 59 7.46 22.42 -2.20
CA LYS A 59 6.25 22.91 -1.52
C LYS A 59 5.01 22.15 -2.04
N SER A 60 4.17 21.69 -1.13
CA SER A 60 2.97 20.89 -1.46
C SER A 60 3.28 19.53 -2.10
N ALA A 61 4.44 18.96 -1.81
CA ALA A 61 4.82 17.62 -2.24
C ALA A 61 3.80 16.56 -1.82
N PRO A 62 3.63 15.49 -2.61
CA PRO A 62 2.71 14.42 -2.28
C PRO A 62 3.06 13.76 -0.94
N SER A 63 2.04 13.52 -0.13
CA SER A 63 2.18 12.83 1.15
C SER A 63 1.04 11.84 1.40
N VAL A 64 1.39 10.75 2.10
CA VAL A 64 0.45 9.72 2.53
C VAL A 64 0.60 9.54 4.03
N ASN A 65 -0.51 9.61 4.75
CA ASN A 65 -0.56 9.23 6.16
C ASN A 65 -1.56 8.10 6.31
N TYR A 66 -1.16 7.06 7.03
CA TYR A 66 -1.96 5.88 7.26
C TYR A 66 -1.94 5.50 8.72
N PHE A 67 -3.11 5.35 9.31
CA PHE A 67 -3.31 4.85 10.66
C PHE A 67 -4.13 3.58 10.60
N PHE A 68 -3.75 2.60 11.40
CA PHE A 68 -4.44 1.32 11.50
C PHE A 68 -4.46 0.80 12.94
N TYR A 69 -5.61 0.26 13.29
CA TYR A 69 -5.82 -0.50 14.52
C TYR A 69 -6.38 -1.89 14.17
N SER A 70 -5.84 -2.91 14.82
CA SER A 70 -6.33 -4.29 14.75
C SER A 70 -6.58 -4.84 16.13
N GLY A 71 -7.77 -5.41 16.33
CA GLY A 71 -8.18 -6.10 17.55
C GLY A 71 -8.68 -7.50 17.27
N ASN A 72 -8.60 -8.37 18.27
CA ASN A 72 -9.08 -9.76 18.23
C ASN A 72 -10.23 -9.94 19.21
N PRO A 73 -11.47 -9.55 18.88
CA PRO A 73 -12.59 -9.65 19.80
C PRO A 73 -13.01 -11.09 20.09
N LYS A 74 -12.79 -12.01 19.16
CA LYS A 74 -13.11 -13.44 19.27
C LYS A 74 -12.01 -14.30 18.65
N LYS A 75 -11.98 -15.59 18.98
CA LYS A 75 -10.95 -16.55 18.57
C LYS A 75 -10.64 -16.55 17.05
N ASN A 76 -11.68 -16.48 16.21
CA ASN A 76 -11.54 -16.58 14.75
C ASN A 76 -11.98 -15.30 14.02
N ILE A 77 -12.52 -14.30 14.72
CA ILE A 77 -12.96 -13.04 14.13
C ILE A 77 -12.08 -11.92 14.67
N SER A 78 -11.54 -11.13 13.77
CA SER A 78 -10.80 -9.92 14.08
C SER A 78 -11.47 -8.71 13.46
N LEU A 79 -11.43 -7.60 14.17
CA LEU A 79 -11.94 -6.31 13.72
C LEU A 79 -10.81 -5.28 13.72
N GLY A 80 -10.82 -4.41 12.75
CA GLY A 80 -9.87 -3.31 12.64
C GLY A 80 -10.53 -2.03 12.17
N ALA A 81 -9.81 -0.95 12.33
CA ALA A 81 -10.19 0.35 11.80
C ALA A 81 -8.99 0.99 11.13
N SER A 82 -9.22 1.67 10.04
CA SER A 82 -8.15 2.32 9.28
C SER A 82 -8.54 3.70 8.79
N VAL A 83 -7.56 4.58 8.75
CA VAL A 83 -7.66 5.91 8.15
C VAL A 83 -6.46 6.11 7.25
N ILE A 84 -6.69 6.38 5.97
CA ILE A 84 -5.64 6.78 5.03
C ILE A 84 -5.95 8.16 4.48
N SER A 85 -4.94 9.03 4.44
CA SER A 85 -5.03 10.36 3.88
C SER A 85 -3.92 10.56 2.87
N ASN A 86 -4.30 10.83 1.64
CA ASN A 86 -3.41 11.17 0.53
C ASN A 86 -3.58 12.63 0.17
N LYS A 87 -2.48 13.34 0.11
CA LYS A 87 -2.45 14.72 -0.37
C LYS A 87 -1.50 14.81 -1.54
N VAL A 88 -1.99 15.29 -2.67
CA VAL A 88 -1.21 15.55 -3.87
C VAL A 88 -1.52 16.95 -4.33
N TYR A 89 -0.63 17.89 -4.02
CA TYR A 89 -0.74 19.29 -4.39
C TYR A 89 -2.02 19.96 -3.82
N VAL A 90 -3.05 20.18 -4.63
CA VAL A 90 -4.35 20.78 -4.26
C VAL A 90 -5.39 19.73 -3.88
N ASP A 91 -5.17 18.47 -4.28
CA ASP A 91 -6.09 17.37 -4.02
C ASP A 91 -5.76 16.70 -2.67
N THR A 92 -6.77 16.55 -1.85
CA THR A 92 -6.73 15.74 -0.63
C THR A 92 -7.79 14.66 -0.72
N ARG A 93 -7.38 13.42 -0.47
CA ARG A 93 -8.26 12.27 -0.40
C ARG A 93 -8.08 11.58 0.94
N ALA A 94 -9.18 11.31 1.62
CA ALA A 94 -9.18 10.53 2.84
C ALA A 94 -10.13 9.33 2.71
N GLN A 95 -9.78 8.21 3.36
CA GLN A 95 -10.66 7.05 3.51
C GLN A 95 -10.69 6.64 4.96
N TYR A 96 -11.86 6.33 5.45
CA TYR A 96 -12.15 5.81 6.78
C TYR A 96 -12.83 4.48 6.60
N ALA A 97 -12.28 3.42 7.19
CA ALA A 97 -12.83 2.09 7.00
C ALA A 97 -12.77 1.26 8.28
N VAL A 98 -13.71 0.34 8.36
CA VAL A 98 -13.70 -0.77 9.30
C VAL A 98 -13.45 -2.04 8.50
N ASP A 99 -12.56 -2.87 9.00
CA ASP A 99 -12.18 -4.14 8.42
C ASP A 99 -12.62 -5.28 9.36
N ALA A 100 -13.10 -6.37 8.79
CA ALA A 100 -13.35 -7.60 9.52
C ALA A 100 -12.66 -8.75 8.80
N SER A 101 -12.02 -9.64 9.56
CA SER A 101 -11.45 -10.87 9.02
C SER A 101 -11.89 -12.10 9.79
N TYR A 102 -12.02 -13.21 9.08
CA TYR A 102 -12.29 -14.53 9.62
C TYR A 102 -11.12 -15.46 9.37
N LYS A 103 -10.58 -16.05 10.43
CA LYS A 103 -9.46 -16.99 10.39
C LYS A 103 -9.94 -18.43 10.32
N LEU A 104 -9.40 -19.19 9.36
CA LEU A 104 -9.58 -20.62 9.18
C LEU A 104 -8.24 -21.32 9.38
N GLU A 105 -8.19 -22.33 10.24
CA GLU A 105 -7.01 -23.20 10.38
C GLU A 105 -7.01 -24.24 9.25
N MET A 106 -5.97 -24.25 8.43
CA MET A 106 -5.84 -25.11 7.24
C MET A 106 -5.04 -26.39 7.49
N GLY A 107 -4.56 -26.61 8.73
CA GLY A 107 -3.63 -27.69 9.04
C GLY A 107 -2.18 -27.34 8.65
N GLY A 108 -1.23 -28.14 9.17
CA GLY A 108 0.21 -27.95 8.88
C GLY A 108 0.78 -26.59 9.29
N GLY A 109 0.16 -25.89 10.25
CA GLY A 109 0.58 -24.56 10.70
C GLY A 109 0.21 -23.42 9.72
N SER A 110 -0.63 -23.71 8.72
CA SER A 110 -1.12 -22.69 7.77
C SER A 110 -2.49 -22.17 8.18
N GLN A 111 -2.72 -20.89 7.94
CA GLN A 111 -3.95 -20.17 8.27
C GLN A 111 -4.44 -19.40 7.06
N LEU A 112 -5.73 -19.52 6.77
CA LEU A 112 -6.41 -18.75 5.73
C LEU A 112 -7.26 -17.67 6.40
N TYR A 113 -7.08 -16.42 5.99
CA TYR A 113 -7.88 -15.30 6.43
C TYR A 113 -8.73 -14.79 5.26
N LEU A 114 -10.01 -14.60 5.53
CA LEU A 114 -10.96 -13.98 4.60
C LEU A 114 -11.35 -12.63 5.19
N GLY A 115 -11.17 -11.55 4.44
CA GLY A 115 -11.38 -10.20 4.93
C GLY A 115 -12.39 -9.42 4.11
N VAL A 116 -13.15 -8.57 4.79
CA VAL A 116 -14.04 -7.57 4.18
C VAL A 116 -13.76 -6.20 4.76
N LYS A 117 -13.89 -5.18 3.96
CA LYS A 117 -13.72 -3.76 4.29
C LYS A 117 -15.00 -3.01 3.97
N ALA A 118 -15.44 -2.14 4.87
CA ALA A 118 -16.53 -1.20 4.63
C ALA A 118 -16.17 0.18 5.17
N GLY A 119 -16.54 1.24 4.46
CA GLY A 119 -16.19 2.58 4.89
C GLY A 119 -16.69 3.67 3.97
N ALA A 120 -16.15 4.86 4.17
CA ALA A 120 -16.40 6.03 3.35
C ALA A 120 -15.08 6.71 2.94
N GLY A 121 -15.05 7.24 1.74
CA GLY A 121 -13.98 8.07 1.25
C GLY A 121 -14.45 9.49 0.98
N SER A 122 -13.55 10.44 1.10
CA SER A 122 -13.76 11.83 0.68
C SER A 122 -12.63 12.27 -0.25
N LYS A 123 -12.98 13.11 -1.21
CA LYS A 123 -12.03 13.85 -2.05
C LYS A 123 -12.35 15.32 -1.93
N SER A 124 -11.33 16.15 -1.76
CA SER A 124 -11.43 17.61 -1.73
C SER A 124 -10.34 18.20 -2.60
N THR A 125 -10.71 19.15 -3.45
CA THR A 125 -9.80 19.93 -4.31
C THR A 125 -9.84 21.38 -3.88
N ASP A 126 -8.69 21.94 -3.48
CA ASP A 126 -8.53 23.32 -3.00
C ASP A 126 -8.04 24.21 -4.17
N LEU A 127 -8.99 24.82 -4.87
CA LEU A 127 -8.70 25.64 -6.05
C LEU A 127 -8.06 27.00 -5.70
N ASP A 128 -8.27 27.51 -4.49
CA ASP A 128 -7.65 28.78 -4.04
C ASP A 128 -6.12 28.69 -4.05
N LYS A 129 -5.60 27.46 -3.89
CA LYS A 129 -4.17 27.20 -4.06
C LYS A 129 -3.72 27.15 -5.52
N LEU A 130 -4.60 26.76 -6.43
CA LEU A 130 -4.31 26.70 -7.87
C LEU A 130 -4.19 28.11 -8.45
N GLU A 131 -5.10 29.03 -8.10
CA GLU A 131 -5.10 30.41 -8.58
C GLU A 131 -3.84 31.20 -8.19
N ARG A 132 -3.21 30.88 -7.06
CA ARG A 132 -1.95 31.51 -6.63
C ARG A 132 -0.73 31.13 -7.46
N ILE A 133 -0.85 30.15 -8.35
CA ILE A 133 0.28 29.57 -9.11
C ILE A 133 0.10 29.78 -10.60
N THR A 134 -1.12 29.85 -11.08
CA THR A 134 -1.43 30.09 -12.49
C THR A 134 -2.09 31.45 -12.64
N THR A 135 -1.50 32.33 -13.46
CA THR A 135 -2.10 33.60 -13.87
C THR A 135 -3.17 33.41 -14.95
N VAL A 136 -3.43 32.18 -15.37
CA VAL A 136 -4.42 31.87 -16.41
C VAL A 136 -5.71 31.43 -15.74
N TYR A 137 -6.71 32.29 -15.75
CA TYR A 137 -8.07 31.98 -15.34
C TYR A 137 -8.67 30.96 -16.33
N ASN A 138 -9.02 29.76 -15.83
CA ASN A 138 -9.74 28.77 -16.61
C ASN A 138 -11.18 28.67 -16.05
N PRO A 139 -12.19 29.18 -16.75
CA PRO A 139 -13.57 29.20 -16.27
C PRO A 139 -14.19 27.81 -16.11
N ALA A 140 -13.56 26.77 -16.63
CA ALA A 140 -14.00 25.36 -16.44
C ALA A 140 -13.59 24.78 -15.07
N ILE A 141 -12.76 25.48 -14.28
CA ILE A 141 -12.26 25.05 -12.98
C ILE A 141 -12.78 26.02 -11.90
N THR A 142 -14.08 26.08 -11.71
CA THR A 142 -14.69 27.15 -10.88
C THR A 142 -15.24 26.70 -9.53
N THR A 143 -15.13 25.41 -9.17
CA THR A 143 -15.77 24.92 -7.95
C THR A 143 -14.81 24.09 -7.10
N ASN A 144 -14.63 24.47 -5.84
CA ASN A 144 -14.05 23.61 -4.81
C ASN A 144 -14.88 22.34 -4.71
N GLY A 145 -14.37 21.24 -5.27
CA GLY A 145 -15.07 19.96 -5.35
C GLY A 145 -14.89 19.16 -4.06
N ASN A 146 -15.98 18.93 -3.34
CA ASN A 146 -16.02 17.95 -2.25
C ASN A 146 -16.87 16.76 -2.67
N ALA A 147 -16.30 15.57 -2.64
CA ALA A 147 -16.98 14.34 -3.00
C ALA A 147 -16.89 13.32 -1.88
N LEU A 148 -18.02 12.67 -1.58
CA LEU A 148 -18.09 11.52 -0.69
C LEU A 148 -18.43 10.27 -1.51
N PHE A 149 -17.79 9.18 -1.22
CA PHE A 149 -18.05 7.91 -1.89
C PHE A 149 -17.92 6.73 -0.92
N PRO A 150 -18.71 5.66 -1.11
CA PRO A 150 -18.58 4.45 -0.30
C PRO A 150 -17.30 3.69 -0.66
N VAL A 151 -16.78 2.96 0.31
CA VAL A 151 -15.63 2.07 0.17
C VAL A 151 -16.06 0.67 0.61
N PHE A 152 -15.95 -0.30 -0.30
CA PHE A 152 -16.15 -1.70 -0.01
C PHE A 152 -15.04 -2.52 -0.65
N GLY A 153 -14.41 -3.37 0.14
CA GLY A 153 -13.29 -4.19 -0.29
C GLY A 153 -13.37 -5.60 0.26
N PHE A 154 -12.62 -6.48 -0.36
CA PHE A 154 -12.44 -7.84 0.12
C PHE A 154 -11.01 -8.31 -0.14
N GLY A 155 -10.61 -9.33 0.59
CA GLY A 155 -9.31 -9.92 0.43
C GLY A 155 -9.16 -11.27 1.06
N VAL A 156 -8.10 -11.95 0.65
CA VAL A 156 -7.70 -13.28 1.12
C VAL A 156 -6.23 -13.23 1.47
N LEU A 157 -5.87 -13.89 2.56
CA LEU A 157 -4.48 -14.08 2.98
C LEU A 157 -4.29 -15.52 3.42
N LEU A 158 -3.42 -16.24 2.74
CA LEU A 158 -2.87 -17.52 3.20
C LEU A 158 -1.53 -17.25 3.85
N LYS A 159 -1.37 -17.62 5.12
CA LYS A 159 -0.18 -17.37 5.92
C LYS A 159 0.26 -18.62 6.65
N SER A 160 1.57 -18.84 6.68
CA SER A 160 2.24 -19.82 7.53
C SER A 160 3.46 -19.17 8.21
N GLU A 161 4.20 -19.92 9.01
CA GLU A 161 5.44 -19.41 9.61
C GLU A 161 6.51 -19.03 8.57
N LYS A 162 6.49 -19.69 7.40
CA LYS A 162 7.55 -19.55 6.39
C LYS A 162 7.14 -18.71 5.19
N PHE A 163 5.87 -18.61 4.87
CA PHE A 163 5.40 -17.89 3.68
C PHE A 163 4.04 -17.24 3.90
N TYR A 164 3.74 -16.30 3.06
CA TYR A 164 2.39 -15.73 2.91
C TYR A 164 2.09 -15.46 1.44
N VAL A 165 0.81 -15.58 1.09
CA VAL A 165 0.25 -15.19 -0.21
C VAL A 165 -1.04 -14.43 0.04
N SER A 166 -1.21 -13.31 -0.63
CA SER A 166 -2.28 -12.36 -0.41
C SER A 166 -2.84 -11.88 -1.73
N ALA A 167 -4.17 -11.78 -1.81
CA ALA A 167 -4.88 -11.17 -2.92
C ALA A 167 -6.03 -10.31 -2.37
N ALA A 168 -6.19 -9.10 -2.91
CA ALA A 168 -7.24 -8.20 -2.44
C ALA A 168 -7.66 -7.15 -3.48
N ILE A 169 -8.89 -6.67 -3.33
CA ILE A 169 -9.40 -5.46 -3.94
C ILE A 169 -9.90 -4.57 -2.79
N PRO A 170 -9.12 -3.56 -2.35
CA PRO A 170 -9.44 -2.73 -1.19
C PRO A 170 -10.67 -1.84 -1.38
N ASN A 171 -11.02 -1.52 -2.61
CA ASN A 171 -12.29 -0.92 -2.99
C ASN A 171 -12.67 -1.39 -4.38
N PHE A 172 -13.76 -2.16 -4.49
CA PHE A 172 -14.28 -2.64 -5.76
C PHE A 172 -15.35 -1.71 -6.37
N LEU A 173 -15.77 -0.68 -5.63
CA LEU A 173 -16.68 0.31 -6.16
C LEU A 173 -15.92 1.35 -6.98
N ASN A 174 -16.54 1.82 -8.05
CA ASN A 174 -16.02 2.95 -8.80
C ASN A 174 -16.55 4.25 -8.16
N PRO A 175 -15.68 5.09 -7.54
CA PRO A 175 -16.11 6.33 -6.89
C PRO A 175 -16.86 7.30 -7.80
N GLU A 176 -16.58 7.31 -9.09
CA GLU A 176 -17.21 8.21 -10.08
C GLU A 176 -18.73 8.06 -10.14
N LYS A 177 -19.22 6.83 -9.94
CA LYS A 177 -20.66 6.55 -9.98
C LYS A 177 -21.43 7.17 -8.82
N PHE A 178 -20.74 7.66 -7.80
CA PHE A 178 -21.33 8.20 -6.58
C PHE A 178 -21.16 9.73 -6.44
N VAL A 179 -20.49 10.35 -7.41
CA VAL A 179 -20.19 11.79 -7.36
C VAL A 179 -20.93 12.51 -8.48
N LYS A 180 -21.46 13.72 -8.16
CA LYS A 180 -22.11 14.57 -9.14
C LYS A 180 -21.13 15.03 -10.22
N GLU A 181 -21.61 15.20 -11.45
CA GLU A 181 -20.84 15.56 -12.64
C GLU A 181 -19.91 16.77 -12.51
N ASP A 182 -20.22 17.71 -11.59
CA ASP A 182 -19.44 18.92 -11.38
C ASP A 182 -18.16 18.73 -10.55
N ALA A 183 -17.98 17.59 -9.88
CA ALA A 183 -16.76 17.30 -9.16
C ALA A 183 -15.83 16.46 -10.06
N PHE A 184 -14.81 17.08 -10.64
CA PHE A 184 -13.81 16.39 -11.45
C PHE A 184 -13.07 15.34 -10.60
N ILE A 185 -13.53 14.13 -10.68
CA ILE A 185 -12.85 12.95 -10.16
C ILE A 185 -12.32 12.21 -11.38
N GLY A 186 -11.01 12.13 -11.51
CA GLY A 186 -10.41 11.31 -12.55
C GLY A 186 -10.89 9.87 -12.43
N SER A 187 -11.05 9.16 -13.54
CA SER A 187 -11.56 7.79 -13.61
C SER A 187 -10.79 6.85 -12.69
N GLU A 188 -11.46 6.29 -11.71
CA GLU A 188 -10.89 5.44 -10.69
C GLU A 188 -11.45 4.02 -10.75
N LYS A 189 -10.87 3.19 -11.62
CA LYS A 189 -11.21 1.78 -11.64
C LYS A 189 -10.63 1.04 -10.43
N PRO A 190 -11.31 -0.01 -9.95
CA PRO A 190 -10.82 -0.83 -8.84
C PRO A 190 -9.45 -1.43 -9.15
N ASN A 191 -8.49 -1.24 -8.26
CA ASN A 191 -7.17 -1.88 -8.35
C ASN A 191 -7.18 -3.19 -7.56
N ALA A 192 -6.50 -4.23 -8.08
CA ALA A 192 -6.24 -5.44 -7.34
C ALA A 192 -4.77 -5.49 -6.88
N TYR A 193 -4.55 -6.08 -5.73
CA TYR A 193 -3.23 -6.23 -5.11
C TYR A 193 -2.94 -7.70 -4.88
N LEU A 194 -1.77 -8.15 -5.35
CA LEU A 194 -1.22 -9.46 -5.08
C LEU A 194 0.09 -9.27 -4.32
N LEU A 195 0.28 -10.03 -3.26
CA LEU A 195 1.50 -9.95 -2.47
C LEU A 195 1.90 -11.35 -2.03
N ALA A 196 3.16 -11.71 -2.18
CA ALA A 196 3.72 -12.96 -1.70
C ALA A 196 5.10 -12.73 -1.09
N GLY A 197 5.44 -13.51 -0.10
CA GLY A 197 6.76 -13.50 0.51
C GLY A 197 7.04 -14.78 1.28
N THR A 198 8.31 -14.94 1.60
CA THR A 198 8.78 -16.12 2.34
C THR A 198 9.89 -15.72 3.30
N SER A 199 10.26 -16.64 4.18
CA SER A 199 11.33 -16.47 5.16
C SER A 199 12.22 -17.70 5.20
N PHE A 200 13.52 -17.49 4.97
CA PHE A 200 14.54 -18.53 4.99
C PHE A 200 15.55 -18.26 6.10
N ASN A 201 15.81 -19.26 6.94
CA ASN A 201 16.93 -19.20 7.87
C ASN A 201 18.24 -19.30 7.08
N THR A 202 19.13 -18.33 7.25
CA THR A 202 20.42 -18.33 6.51
C THR A 202 21.50 -19.13 7.20
N GLY A 203 21.29 -19.55 8.46
CA GLY A 203 22.28 -20.22 9.29
C GLY A 203 23.39 -19.30 9.82
N VAL A 204 23.46 -18.05 9.36
CA VAL A 204 24.51 -17.11 9.76
C VAL A 204 23.96 -16.17 10.84
N PHE A 205 24.58 -16.15 12.02
CA PHE A 205 24.23 -15.29 13.17
C PHE A 205 22.74 -15.27 13.56
N GLY A 206 21.98 -16.35 13.25
CA GLY A 206 20.54 -16.42 13.51
C GLY A 206 19.72 -15.45 12.65
N SER A 207 20.21 -15.11 11.47
CA SER A 207 19.53 -14.23 10.53
C SER A 207 18.55 -14.97 9.63
N LYS A 208 17.55 -14.23 9.13
CA LYS A 208 16.55 -14.71 8.18
C LYS A 208 16.56 -13.82 6.94
N LEU A 209 16.56 -14.42 5.76
CA LEU A 209 16.32 -13.73 4.49
C LEU A 209 14.81 -13.75 4.19
N LYS A 210 14.22 -12.59 3.93
CA LYS A 210 12.78 -12.42 3.69
C LYS A 210 12.50 -11.76 2.35
N PRO A 211 12.59 -12.49 1.22
CA PRO A 211 12.21 -11.95 -0.08
C PRO A 211 10.68 -11.80 -0.18
N PHE A 212 10.26 -10.82 -0.98
CA PHE A 212 8.86 -10.59 -1.29
C PHE A 212 8.67 -10.05 -2.71
N ILE A 213 7.47 -10.22 -3.23
CA ILE A 213 6.98 -9.61 -4.45
C ILE A 213 5.58 -9.06 -4.20
N SER A 214 5.31 -7.87 -4.69
CA SER A 214 4.00 -7.25 -4.71
C SER A 214 3.67 -6.82 -6.12
N VAL A 215 2.42 -7.03 -6.54
CA VAL A 215 1.90 -6.62 -7.84
C VAL A 215 0.60 -5.86 -7.62
N LYS A 216 0.54 -4.62 -8.10
CA LYS A 216 -0.67 -3.82 -8.19
C LYS A 216 -1.16 -3.88 -9.63
N LEU A 217 -2.32 -4.49 -9.83
CA LEU A 217 -3.01 -4.56 -11.11
C LEU A 217 -3.90 -3.33 -11.26
N ILE A 218 -3.64 -2.54 -12.30
CA ILE A 218 -4.34 -1.28 -12.57
C ILE A 218 -5.09 -1.44 -13.89
N PRO A 219 -6.44 -1.53 -13.87
CA PRO A 219 -7.22 -1.58 -15.10
C PRO A 219 -6.96 -0.33 -15.97
N ASP A 220 -6.71 -0.55 -17.25
CA ASP A 220 -6.37 0.49 -18.23
C ASP A 220 -5.14 1.33 -17.91
N GLY A 221 -4.26 0.80 -17.05
CA GLY A 221 -3.02 1.44 -16.65
C GLY A 221 -1.84 0.48 -16.63
N GLN A 222 -0.67 1.01 -16.32
CA GLN A 222 0.52 0.18 -16.16
C GLN A 222 0.50 -0.54 -14.80
N ASN A 223 0.56 -1.86 -14.82
CA ASN A 223 0.75 -2.66 -13.62
C ASN A 223 2.07 -2.30 -12.95
N GLN A 224 2.06 -2.26 -11.62
CA GLN A 224 3.24 -1.94 -10.83
C GLN A 224 3.70 -3.19 -10.10
N THR A 225 4.96 -3.55 -10.29
CA THR A 225 5.59 -4.66 -9.59
C THR A 225 6.67 -4.13 -8.66
N HIS A 226 6.69 -4.60 -7.44
CA HIS A 226 7.72 -4.32 -6.45
C HIS A 226 8.34 -5.65 -6.01
N ILE A 227 9.63 -5.81 -6.25
CA ILE A 227 10.42 -6.97 -5.83
C ILE A 227 11.44 -6.48 -4.82
N GLY A 228 11.54 -7.16 -3.70
CA GLY A 228 12.47 -6.78 -2.65
C GLY A 228 12.77 -7.92 -1.70
N GLY A 229 13.62 -7.60 -0.73
CA GLY A 229 13.98 -8.53 0.33
C GLY A 229 14.67 -7.84 1.48
N THR A 230 14.64 -8.49 2.63
CA THR A 230 15.27 -7.99 3.84
C THR A 230 16.06 -9.10 4.54
N PHE A 231 17.14 -8.71 5.20
CA PHE A 231 17.86 -9.54 6.16
C PHE A 231 17.43 -9.13 7.56
N ASP A 232 16.86 -10.07 8.28
CA ASP A 232 16.43 -9.90 9.67
C ASP A 232 17.47 -10.53 10.60
N PHE A 233 18.06 -9.74 11.47
CA PHE A 233 19.06 -10.15 12.44
C PHE A 233 18.42 -10.33 13.81
N LYS A 234 18.25 -11.58 14.23
CA LYS A 234 17.75 -11.98 15.57
C LYS A 234 16.39 -11.35 15.96
N ASP A 235 15.56 -11.03 14.99
CA ASP A 235 14.29 -10.31 15.19
C ASP A 235 14.45 -8.95 15.90
N ILE A 236 15.63 -8.31 15.78
CA ILE A 236 15.95 -7.00 16.37
C ILE A 236 16.14 -5.95 15.28
N VAL A 237 17.02 -6.21 14.31
CA VAL A 237 17.33 -5.29 13.22
C VAL A 237 17.04 -5.98 11.90
N GLU A 238 16.32 -5.29 11.02
CA GLU A 238 16.03 -5.80 9.68
C GLU A 238 16.44 -4.72 8.66
N ILE A 239 17.29 -5.08 7.70
CA ILE A 239 17.82 -4.18 6.66
C ILE A 239 17.49 -4.78 5.30
N GLY A 240 17.10 -3.96 4.36
CA GLY A 240 16.83 -4.46 3.03
C GLY A 240 16.59 -3.39 1.99
N GLY A 241 16.02 -3.82 0.89
CA GLY A 241 15.66 -2.94 -0.21
C GLY A 241 14.86 -3.65 -1.28
N GLY A 242 14.53 -2.92 -2.32
CA GLY A 242 13.76 -3.43 -3.43
C GLY A 242 13.77 -2.51 -4.64
N TYR A 243 13.12 -2.97 -5.68
CA TYR A 243 12.95 -2.27 -6.94
C TYR A 243 11.49 -2.29 -7.38
N LYS A 244 10.97 -1.14 -7.75
CA LYS A 244 9.64 -0.97 -8.34
C LYS A 244 9.73 -0.76 -9.85
N SER A 245 8.91 -1.47 -10.61
CA SER A 245 8.88 -1.41 -12.08
C SER A 245 8.66 -0.02 -12.67
N ILE A 246 8.15 0.92 -11.87
CA ILE A 246 7.99 2.34 -12.23
C ILE A 246 9.30 3.15 -12.13
N GLY A 247 10.45 2.51 -11.93
CA GLY A 247 11.78 3.14 -11.97
C GLY A 247 12.32 3.60 -10.63
N TYR A 248 11.84 3.05 -9.49
CA TYR A 248 12.35 3.38 -8.17
C TYR A 248 13.05 2.20 -7.50
N SER A 249 14.23 2.47 -6.97
CA SER A 249 14.89 1.60 -5.99
C SER A 249 14.65 2.13 -4.58
N ASN A 250 14.65 1.25 -3.58
CA ASN A 250 14.47 1.64 -2.20
C ASN A 250 15.41 0.88 -1.28
N VAL A 251 15.69 1.51 -0.13
CA VAL A 251 16.38 0.91 1.00
C VAL A 251 15.52 1.11 2.24
N LEU A 252 15.63 0.18 3.19
CA LEU A 252 14.84 0.23 4.42
C LEU A 252 15.63 -0.33 5.60
N LEU A 253 15.38 0.26 6.77
CA LEU A 253 15.89 -0.13 8.07
C LEU A 253 14.71 -0.28 9.02
N ILE A 254 14.63 -1.40 9.73
CA ILE A 254 13.58 -1.69 10.69
C ILE A 254 14.25 -2.08 12.02
N LEU A 255 13.77 -1.50 13.09
CA LEU A 255 14.16 -1.81 14.47
C LEU A 255 12.97 -2.38 15.21
N LYS A 256 13.17 -3.52 15.85
CA LYS A 256 12.16 -4.23 16.63
C LYS A 256 12.58 -4.37 18.06
N THR A 257 11.65 -4.19 18.97
CA THR A 257 11.90 -4.33 20.40
C THR A 257 11.17 -5.55 20.96
N LYS A 258 11.64 -6.08 22.08
CA LYS A 258 11.02 -7.21 22.76
C LYS A 258 9.66 -6.86 23.39
N PHE A 259 9.38 -5.59 23.63
CA PHE A 259 8.10 -5.13 24.20
C PHE A 259 7.05 -4.77 23.16
N GLY A 260 7.25 -5.17 21.88
CA GLY A 260 6.25 -5.05 20.83
C GLY A 260 6.34 -3.80 19.94
N LEU A 261 7.24 -2.84 20.22
CA LEU A 261 7.44 -1.69 19.36
C LEU A 261 8.30 -2.06 18.14
N THR A 262 7.87 -1.65 16.96
CA THR A 262 8.62 -1.67 15.71
C THR A 262 8.66 -0.27 15.14
N ALA A 263 9.85 0.23 14.83
CA ALA A 263 10.08 1.47 14.12
C ALA A 263 10.83 1.18 12.82
N ALA A 264 10.44 1.83 11.73
CA ALA A 264 11.13 1.65 10.46
C ALA A 264 11.24 2.96 9.69
N TYR A 265 12.29 3.05 8.91
CA TYR A 265 12.55 4.11 7.96
C TYR A 265 12.87 3.52 6.60
N ALA A 266 12.29 4.07 5.56
CA ALA A 266 12.60 3.70 4.19
C ALA A 266 12.80 4.94 3.32
N TYR A 267 13.69 4.81 2.35
CA TYR A 267 14.01 5.84 1.39
C TYR A 267 13.97 5.27 -0.01
N ASP A 268 13.26 5.92 -0.93
CA ASP A 268 13.27 5.58 -2.33
C ASP A 268 13.98 6.63 -3.17
N PHE A 269 14.63 6.16 -4.23
CA PHE A 269 15.40 6.96 -5.16
C PHE A 269 15.30 6.35 -6.56
N GLY A 270 15.46 7.17 -7.58
CA GLY A 270 15.42 6.73 -8.96
C GLY A 270 14.78 7.76 -9.88
N VAL A 271 14.77 7.45 -11.15
CA VAL A 271 14.13 8.24 -12.20
C VAL A 271 12.95 7.43 -12.73
N PRO A 272 11.72 7.93 -12.60
CA PRO A 272 10.58 7.26 -13.19
C PRO A 272 10.74 7.10 -14.70
N ASN A 273 10.36 5.92 -15.22
CA ASN A 273 10.37 5.66 -16.66
C ASN A 273 9.54 6.72 -17.39
N GLY A 274 10.14 7.35 -18.42
CA GLY A 274 9.47 8.36 -19.24
C GLY A 274 9.50 9.80 -18.68
N SER A 275 10.21 10.06 -17.59
CA SER A 275 10.38 11.41 -17.05
C SER A 275 11.72 12.01 -17.42
N THR A 276 11.73 13.20 -18.03
CA THR A 276 12.93 13.92 -18.42
C THR A 276 13.53 14.80 -17.32
N ALA A 277 12.90 14.90 -16.16
CA ALA A 277 13.34 15.81 -15.12
C ALA A 277 13.07 15.29 -13.70
N VAL A 278 14.05 15.52 -12.83
CA VAL A 278 14.05 15.46 -11.38
C VAL A 278 13.99 14.05 -10.79
N THR A 279 15.11 13.65 -10.20
CA THR A 279 15.19 12.56 -9.21
C THR A 279 14.16 12.79 -8.11
N LYS A 280 13.08 12.03 -8.17
CA LYS A 280 11.99 12.12 -7.19
C LYS A 280 12.28 11.14 -6.08
N SER A 281 12.98 11.59 -5.04
CA SER A 281 13.16 10.80 -3.82
C SER A 281 11.95 10.92 -2.90
N GLY A 282 11.74 9.89 -2.10
CA GLY A 282 10.72 9.89 -1.05
C GLY A 282 11.24 9.20 0.19
N ASN A 283 10.64 9.52 1.33
CA ASN A 283 10.89 8.86 2.58
C ASN A 283 9.59 8.34 3.20
N GLU A 284 9.71 7.30 3.99
CA GLU A 284 8.59 6.70 4.70
C GLU A 284 9.04 6.33 6.11
N ILE A 285 8.24 6.74 7.09
CA ILE A 285 8.39 6.37 8.49
C ILE A 285 7.24 5.46 8.85
N PHE A 286 7.53 4.36 9.53
CA PHE A 286 6.56 3.42 10.03
C PHE A 286 6.78 3.17 11.51
N LEU A 287 5.70 3.20 12.27
CA LEU A 287 5.65 2.85 13.68
C LEU A 287 4.55 1.83 13.90
N LYS A 288 4.83 0.77 14.67
CA LYS A 288 3.86 -0.24 15.05
C LYS A 288 4.08 -0.67 16.50
N PHE A 289 3.00 -0.83 17.21
CA PHE A 289 2.98 -1.40 18.55
C PHE A 289 2.03 -2.58 18.62
N ARG A 290 2.52 -3.72 19.09
CA ARG A 290 1.74 -4.94 19.40
C ARG A 290 1.56 -5.08 20.90
N PHE A 291 0.37 -5.48 21.33
CA PHE A 291 -0.01 -5.61 22.75
C PHE A 291 -0.93 -6.78 23.02
#